data_bbffd64a18b0051da709c962f10e1033
#
_entry.id   bbffd64a18b0051da709c962f10e1033
#
_cell.length_a   1.000
_cell.length_b   1.000
_cell.length_c   1.000
_cell.angle_alpha   90.00
_cell.angle_beta   90.00
_cell.angle_gamma   90.00
#
_symmetry.space_group_name_H-M   'P 1'
#
loop_
_entity.id
_entity.type
_entity.pdbx_description
1 polymer ?
#
loop_
_entity_poly.entity_id
_entity_poly.type
_entity_poly.pdbx_seq_one_letter_code
_entity_poly.pdbx_strand_id
1 'polypeptide(L)'
;MRRARPTRPRTLLRTATAALALALTAPLAGSTSATAEPAPRARALASQRQVALATPGDFTGYGFDQCVAPSQSAMDAWWKKSPFTAVGIYISGDSRACRTQPNLSSTWVATQVARGWRLLPIALGPQASCQPRFPRYKDDFKISPSPANSYATAAAPCAAEADKNAADAMPYAIGAGSTIWYDLEGFNLNDTHCRESALVFTSAWVTRIKALGYTAGFYSSASSGIKMLDDARTKRPGQFALPDRIWIARWDGAANTSTTYIPEDGWRPGGRMKQYLGGHNETWGGVTINIDSNYIDLGAGSQPRPEGRCPGTRLGYWKYPALSPSSAQSTRVKVLQCLLTEQGTYSGPVNGSYDAATIAGARAWQAARRFTPSDTFEKRHWTALLAAGARTTIKRGSVDESVHRLQRALNAAGAGRFRATGVYDAKTEAAVRTYQKRLRISVSGVATRQTWNKLQQGR
;
A
#
# COMPACT_ATOMS: atom_id res chain seq x y z
N MET A 1 -52.36 -22.97 47.07
CA MET A 1 -53.53 -22.15 47.49
C MET A 1 -53.78 -21.13 46.42
N ARG A 2 -54.82 -21.33 45.69
CA ARG A 2 -56.00 -20.48 45.38
C ARG A 2 -55.68 -19.08 44.88
N ARG A 3 -55.89 -18.84 43.56
CA ARG A 3 -57.09 -18.21 42.88
C ARG A 3 -57.03 -16.67 42.96
N ALA A 4 -57.35 -15.82 41.98
CA ALA A 4 -58.23 -15.92 40.82
C ALA A 4 -58.05 -14.68 39.91
N ARG A 5 -58.34 -14.81 38.64
CA ARG A 5 -58.86 -13.77 37.72
C ARG A 5 -60.35 -13.42 38.13
N PRO A 6 -60.99 -12.38 37.64
CA PRO A 6 -61.34 -12.09 36.23
C PRO A 6 -61.57 -10.59 35.91
N THR A 7 -61.87 -10.08 34.77
CA THR A 7 -62.80 -10.14 33.66
C THR A 7 -62.94 -8.78 32.97
N ARG A 8 -63.17 -8.81 31.70
CA ARG A 8 -63.63 -7.72 30.78
C ARG A 8 -65.11 -7.37 31.06
N PRO A 9 -65.73 -6.25 30.51
CA PRO A 9 -66.28 -6.26 29.17
C PRO A 9 -66.29 -4.96 28.35
N ARG A 10 -66.41 -5.10 27.10
CA ARG A 10 -67.15 -4.61 25.92
C ARG A 10 -68.27 -3.59 26.12
N THR A 11 -68.45 -2.67 25.14
CA THR A 11 -69.63 -2.39 24.29
C THR A 11 -69.45 -1.08 23.52
N LEU A 12 -69.44 -1.02 22.18
CA LEU A 12 -70.49 -0.82 21.17
C LEU A 12 -71.30 0.51 21.33
N LEU A 13 -71.47 1.42 20.38
CA LEU A 13 -72.25 1.38 19.15
C LEU A 13 -72.43 2.79 18.54
N ARG A 14 -72.27 2.91 17.20
CA ARG A 14 -73.10 3.59 16.18
C ARG A 14 -73.54 5.06 16.38
N THR A 15 -73.68 5.88 15.45
CA THR A 15 -74.23 6.12 14.08
C THR A 15 -74.25 7.64 13.87
N ALA A 16 -74.29 8.28 12.83
CA ALA A 16 -74.59 8.24 11.42
C ALA A 16 -74.85 9.68 10.94
N THR A 17 -74.43 9.97 9.73
CA THR A 17 -75.00 10.86 8.69
C THR A 17 -75.46 12.28 8.98
N ALA A 18 -74.92 13.24 8.14
CA ALA A 18 -75.74 13.97 7.13
C ALA A 18 -74.83 14.91 6.28
N ALA A 19 -75.07 14.91 4.99
CA ALA A 19 -74.47 15.74 3.98
C ALA A 19 -75.17 17.12 3.96
N LEU A 20 -74.40 18.16 3.58
CA LEU A 20 -75.00 19.33 2.89
C LEU A 20 -73.96 19.91 1.93
N ALA A 21 -74.26 19.92 0.64
CA ALA A 21 -73.51 20.52 -0.42
C ALA A 21 -73.77 22.02 -0.46
N LEU A 22 -72.70 22.80 -0.58
CA LEU A 22 -72.79 24.18 -1.15
C LEU A 22 -71.63 24.37 -2.12
N ALA A 23 -71.97 24.60 -3.36
CA ALA A 23 -71.09 24.99 -4.43
C ALA A 23 -70.74 26.47 -4.30
N LEU A 24 -69.44 26.79 -4.36
CA LEU A 24 -68.96 28.15 -4.66
C LEU A 24 -67.68 28.02 -5.50
N THR A 25 -67.77 28.66 -6.63
CA THR A 25 -66.74 28.81 -7.64
C THR A 25 -65.53 29.62 -7.13
N ALA A 26 -64.32 29.11 -7.35
CA ALA A 26 -63.08 29.86 -7.18
C ALA A 26 -62.12 29.61 -8.34
N PRO A 27 -61.25 30.55 -8.70
CA PRO A 27 -60.52 30.53 -9.94
C PRO A 27 -59.27 29.61 -9.88
N LEU A 28 -58.91 29.06 -11.03
CA LEU A 28 -57.70 28.28 -11.25
C LEU A 28 -56.45 29.13 -10.96
N ALA A 29 -55.77 28.83 -9.86
CA ALA A 29 -54.38 29.24 -9.64
C ALA A 29 -53.50 28.05 -9.95
N GLY A 30 -52.64 28.19 -10.96
CA GLY A 30 -51.71 27.17 -11.40
C GLY A 30 -50.75 26.81 -10.27
N SER A 31 -50.80 25.52 -9.83
CA SER A 31 -49.79 24.96 -8.91
C SER A 31 -48.53 24.59 -9.72
N THR A 32 -47.56 25.45 -9.71
CA THR A 32 -46.21 25.05 -10.06
C THR A 32 -45.70 24.11 -8.96
N SER A 33 -45.57 22.83 -9.27
CA SER A 33 -44.91 21.87 -8.41
C SER A 33 -43.41 22.25 -8.35
N ALA A 34 -43.04 22.97 -7.32
CA ALA A 34 -41.64 23.14 -6.97
C ALA A 34 -41.09 21.79 -6.51
N THR A 35 -40.33 21.15 -7.37
CA THR A 35 -39.49 20.03 -6.96
C THR A 35 -38.51 20.56 -5.92
N ALA A 36 -38.73 20.21 -4.66
CA ALA A 36 -37.83 20.56 -3.57
C ALA A 36 -36.45 19.94 -3.87
N GLU A 37 -35.46 20.79 -4.10
CA GLU A 37 -34.07 20.39 -4.18
C GLU A 37 -33.67 19.76 -2.84
N PRO A 38 -33.07 18.53 -2.82
CA PRO A 38 -32.68 17.92 -1.56
C PRO A 38 -31.65 18.79 -0.85
N ALA A 39 -31.83 18.97 0.45
CA ALA A 39 -31.02 19.81 1.31
C ALA A 39 -29.52 19.48 1.16
N PRO A 40 -28.62 20.48 1.30
CA PRO A 40 -27.16 20.28 1.13
C PRO A 40 -26.54 19.14 1.93
N ARG A 41 -27.15 18.81 3.10
CA ARG A 41 -26.76 17.66 3.93
C ARG A 41 -27.04 16.31 3.27
N ALA A 42 -28.12 16.16 2.52
CA ALA A 42 -28.45 14.93 1.81
C ALA A 42 -27.53 14.74 0.58
N ARG A 43 -27.11 15.81 -0.07
CA ARG A 43 -26.09 15.79 -1.15
C ARG A 43 -24.71 15.41 -0.60
N ALA A 44 -24.32 15.90 0.59
CA ALA A 44 -23.06 15.54 1.24
C ALA A 44 -23.03 14.07 1.67
N LEU A 45 -24.15 13.48 2.08
CA LEU A 45 -24.26 12.07 2.44
C LEU A 45 -24.35 11.15 1.21
N ALA A 46 -24.88 11.62 0.08
CA ALA A 46 -24.92 10.85 -1.17
C ALA A 46 -23.57 10.84 -1.93
N SER A 47 -22.66 11.79 -1.67
CA SER A 47 -21.34 11.86 -2.29
C SER A 47 -20.27 11.04 -1.56
N GLN A 48 -20.55 10.50 -0.40
CA GLN A 48 -19.68 9.56 0.33
C GLN A 48 -20.05 8.10 0.07
N ARG A 49 -20.24 7.70 -1.17
CA ARG A 49 -19.91 6.33 -1.55
C ARG A 49 -18.40 6.22 -1.44
N GLN A 50 -17.94 5.82 -0.29
CA GLN A 50 -16.55 5.47 -0.06
C GLN A 50 -16.19 4.43 -1.11
N VAL A 51 -15.41 4.83 -2.12
CA VAL A 51 -14.93 3.92 -3.16
C VAL A 51 -14.18 2.83 -2.43
N ALA A 52 -14.66 1.59 -2.53
CA ALA A 52 -14.01 0.46 -1.91
C ALA A 52 -12.56 0.39 -2.39
N LEU A 53 -11.65 0.31 -1.43
CA LEU A 53 -10.23 0.37 -1.67
C LEU A 53 -9.70 -1.02 -2.02
N ALA A 54 -8.97 -1.15 -3.11
CA ALA A 54 -8.20 -2.35 -3.43
C ALA A 54 -6.76 -2.21 -2.92
N THR A 55 -6.37 -3.03 -1.94
CA THR A 55 -5.05 -3.00 -1.30
C THR A 55 -4.41 -4.40 -1.27
N PRO A 56 -3.07 -4.54 -1.31
CA PRO A 56 -2.03 -3.51 -1.44
C PRO A 56 -1.82 -3.01 -2.88
N GLY A 57 -2.43 -3.64 -3.90
CA GLY A 57 -2.16 -3.40 -5.30
C GLY A 57 -0.77 -3.88 -5.72
N ASP A 58 -0.31 -3.45 -6.89
CA ASP A 58 1.02 -3.76 -7.41
C ASP A 58 2.08 -2.94 -6.66
N PHE A 59 3.08 -3.65 -6.13
CA PHE A 59 4.07 -3.00 -5.28
C PHE A 59 5.31 -3.85 -5.06
N THR A 60 6.50 -3.23 -5.08
CA THR A 60 7.77 -3.82 -4.65
C THR A 60 8.42 -2.92 -3.60
N GLY A 61 8.66 -3.43 -2.38
CA GLY A 61 9.27 -2.64 -1.31
C GLY A 61 9.23 -3.31 0.05
N TYR A 62 9.36 -2.50 1.11
CA TYR A 62 9.36 -2.98 2.48
C TYR A 62 8.00 -2.79 3.14
N GLY A 63 7.61 -3.76 3.96
CA GLY A 63 6.47 -3.70 4.85
C GLY A 63 6.82 -4.19 6.25
N PHE A 64 5.92 -3.99 7.17
CA PHE A 64 5.98 -4.56 8.50
C PHE A 64 4.58 -5.02 8.95
N ASP A 65 4.54 -5.95 9.87
CA ASP A 65 3.32 -6.31 10.58
C ASP A 65 3.55 -6.34 12.08
N GLN A 66 2.50 -6.21 12.83
CA GLN A 66 2.47 -6.23 14.30
C GLN A 66 1.06 -6.55 14.78
N CYS A 67 0.94 -6.95 16.05
CA CYS A 67 -0.32 -7.42 16.62
C CYS A 67 -1.43 -6.36 16.63
N VAL A 68 -1.11 -5.12 17.03
CA VAL A 68 -2.07 -3.99 17.11
C VAL A 68 -1.69 -2.93 16.10
N ALA A 69 -2.63 -2.50 15.27
CA ALA A 69 -2.40 -1.41 14.32
C ALA A 69 -1.83 -0.17 15.05
N PRO A 70 -0.72 0.44 14.55
CA PRO A 70 -0.10 1.56 15.21
C PRO A 70 -1.02 2.79 15.29
N SER A 71 -0.79 3.65 16.28
CA SER A 71 -1.51 4.93 16.36
C SER A 71 -1.25 5.82 15.15
N GLN A 72 -2.12 6.79 14.89
CA GLN A 72 -1.93 7.74 13.80
C GLN A 72 -0.61 8.50 13.91
N SER A 73 -0.23 8.92 15.12
CA SER A 73 1.04 9.62 15.35
C SER A 73 2.26 8.75 15.06
N ALA A 74 2.19 7.46 15.40
CA ALA A 74 3.24 6.49 15.08
C ALA A 74 3.36 6.29 13.56
N MET A 75 2.25 6.10 12.86
CA MET A 75 2.23 5.99 11.40
C MET A 75 2.80 7.25 10.72
N ASP A 76 2.51 8.43 11.25
CA ASP A 76 3.04 9.71 10.75
C ASP A 76 4.56 9.83 10.91
N ALA A 77 5.09 9.41 12.06
CA ALA A 77 6.52 9.42 12.34
C ALA A 77 7.25 8.40 11.44
N TRP A 78 6.69 7.20 11.34
CA TRP A 78 7.24 6.11 10.55
C TRP A 78 7.19 6.40 9.04
N TRP A 79 6.10 6.99 8.53
CA TRP A 79 6.04 7.39 7.13
C TRP A 79 7.20 8.30 6.73
N LYS A 80 7.52 9.26 7.59
CA LYS A 80 8.55 10.28 7.33
C LYS A 80 9.97 9.77 7.42
N LYS A 81 10.23 8.68 8.14
CA LYS A 81 11.61 8.27 8.51
C LYS A 81 11.95 6.82 8.18
N SER A 82 11.00 5.90 8.24
CA SER A 82 11.25 4.47 8.03
C SER A 82 11.34 4.10 6.54
N PRO A 83 11.97 2.98 6.19
CA PRO A 83 11.96 2.44 4.82
C PRO A 83 10.61 1.82 4.43
N PHE A 84 9.73 1.55 5.38
CA PHE A 84 8.49 0.82 5.17
C PHE A 84 7.45 1.66 4.44
N THR A 85 6.71 0.99 3.55
CA THR A 85 5.59 1.54 2.77
C THR A 85 4.35 0.66 2.83
N ALA A 86 4.45 -0.55 3.40
CA ALA A 86 3.31 -1.43 3.65
C ALA A 86 3.19 -1.75 5.14
N VAL A 87 1.97 -2.02 5.60
CA VAL A 87 1.67 -2.37 6.99
C VAL A 87 0.61 -3.45 7.05
N GLY A 88 0.89 -4.53 7.81
CA GLY A 88 -0.04 -5.58 8.16
C GLY A 88 -1.08 -5.10 9.17
N ILE A 89 -2.33 -5.44 8.97
CA ILE A 89 -3.44 -5.13 9.85
C ILE A 89 -4.31 -6.36 10.07
N TYR A 90 -4.45 -6.78 11.30
CA TYR A 90 -5.33 -7.90 11.67
C TYR A 90 -6.78 -7.43 11.68
N ILE A 91 -7.53 -7.76 10.63
CA ILE A 91 -8.93 -7.33 10.47
C ILE A 91 -9.93 -8.39 10.91
N SER A 92 -9.58 -9.69 10.82
CA SER A 92 -10.51 -10.80 11.01
C SER A 92 -9.84 -12.02 11.64
N GLY A 93 -10.65 -13.00 12.01
CA GLY A 93 -10.23 -14.30 12.55
C GLY A 93 -10.27 -14.37 14.08
N ASP A 94 -10.75 -15.49 14.62
CA ASP A 94 -10.97 -15.63 16.07
C ASP A 94 -9.72 -16.11 16.82
N SER A 95 -8.69 -16.60 16.10
CA SER A 95 -7.40 -17.02 16.69
C SER A 95 -6.42 -15.86 16.90
N ARG A 96 -6.80 -14.60 16.62
CA ARG A 96 -5.94 -13.43 16.83
C ARG A 96 -5.59 -13.24 18.29
N ALA A 97 -4.29 -13.00 18.58
CA ALA A 97 -3.85 -12.65 19.92
C ALA A 97 -4.40 -11.27 20.36
N CYS A 98 -4.34 -10.29 19.45
CA CYS A 98 -4.84 -8.93 19.67
C CYS A 98 -6.20 -8.77 18.98
N ARG A 99 -7.26 -9.27 19.61
CA ARG A 99 -8.63 -9.17 19.06
C ARG A 99 -9.14 -7.73 19.06
N THR A 100 -8.76 -6.95 20.07
CA THR A 100 -9.08 -5.52 20.14
C THR A 100 -8.06 -4.71 19.35
N GLN A 101 -8.55 -3.89 18.42
CA GLN A 101 -7.77 -3.03 17.55
C GLN A 101 -8.13 -1.55 17.79
N PRO A 102 -7.65 -0.91 18.87
CA PRO A 102 -8.16 0.40 19.30
C PRO A 102 -7.85 1.54 18.31
N ASN A 103 -6.83 1.37 17.49
CA ASN A 103 -6.42 2.38 16.51
C ASN A 103 -7.02 2.14 15.12
N LEU A 104 -7.48 0.92 14.82
CA LEU A 104 -7.97 0.54 13.51
C LEU A 104 -9.42 1.00 13.29
N SER A 105 -9.63 1.84 12.29
CA SER A 105 -10.94 2.37 11.89
C SER A 105 -10.94 2.69 10.40
N SER A 106 -12.11 2.90 9.80
CA SER A 106 -12.23 3.36 8.42
C SER A 106 -11.47 4.66 8.17
N THR A 107 -11.49 5.60 9.13
CA THR A 107 -10.74 6.86 9.05
C THR A 107 -9.23 6.61 9.09
N TRP A 108 -8.77 5.72 9.96
CA TRP A 108 -7.36 5.33 10.01
C TRP A 108 -6.92 4.73 8.67
N VAL A 109 -7.68 3.76 8.15
CA VAL A 109 -7.41 3.10 6.86
C VAL A 109 -7.36 4.12 5.72
N ALA A 110 -8.38 4.98 5.59
CA ALA A 110 -8.42 6.02 4.56
C ALA A 110 -7.23 6.97 4.66
N THR A 111 -6.84 7.36 5.89
CA THR A 111 -5.70 8.24 6.13
C THR A 111 -4.39 7.59 5.71
N GLN A 112 -4.16 6.30 6.05
CA GLN A 112 -2.93 5.62 5.66
C GLN A 112 -2.83 5.49 4.14
N VAL A 113 -3.91 5.11 3.47
CA VAL A 113 -3.93 4.98 2.02
C VAL A 113 -3.72 6.33 1.31
N ALA A 114 -4.38 7.39 1.75
CA ALA A 114 -4.18 8.74 1.22
C ALA A 114 -2.71 9.21 1.36
N ARG A 115 -2.00 8.70 2.37
CA ARG A 115 -0.56 8.96 2.55
C ARG A 115 0.34 8.09 1.67
N GLY A 116 -0.19 7.03 1.08
CA GLY A 116 0.54 6.10 0.22
C GLY A 116 0.97 4.80 0.91
N TRP A 117 0.53 4.54 2.15
CA TRP A 117 0.71 3.24 2.77
C TRP A 117 -0.08 2.18 2.01
N ARG A 118 0.53 1.01 1.86
CA ARG A 118 -0.10 -0.21 1.34
C ARG A 118 -0.55 -1.06 2.52
N LEU A 119 -1.82 -1.43 2.57
CA LEU A 119 -2.34 -2.24 3.67
C LEU A 119 -2.33 -3.71 3.31
N LEU A 120 -2.03 -4.56 4.28
CA LEU A 120 -2.02 -6.02 4.17
C LEU A 120 -3.05 -6.57 5.16
N PRO A 121 -4.32 -6.73 4.74
CA PRO A 121 -5.39 -7.23 5.61
C PRO A 121 -5.17 -8.70 5.97
N ILE A 122 -5.07 -9.01 7.26
CA ILE A 122 -4.77 -10.34 7.79
C ILE A 122 -6.01 -10.91 8.48
N ALA A 123 -6.32 -12.17 8.18
CA ALA A 123 -7.34 -12.97 8.83
C ALA A 123 -6.69 -14.20 9.47
N LEU A 124 -6.71 -14.27 10.81
CA LEU A 124 -6.16 -15.38 11.58
C LEU A 124 -7.32 -16.19 12.18
N GLY A 125 -7.84 -17.13 11.39
CA GLY A 125 -8.96 -18.01 11.74
C GLY A 125 -8.52 -19.38 12.25
N PRO A 126 -9.29 -20.45 11.96
CA PRO A 126 -8.97 -21.81 12.36
C PRO A 126 -7.56 -22.23 12.00
N GLN A 127 -6.88 -22.92 12.92
CA GLN A 127 -5.50 -23.35 12.78
C GLN A 127 -5.38 -24.87 12.53
N ALA A 128 -4.26 -25.29 11.95
CA ALA A 128 -3.98 -26.70 11.70
C ALA A 128 -4.03 -27.49 13.02
N SER A 129 -4.60 -28.71 13.00
CA SER A 129 -4.85 -29.53 14.19
C SER A 129 -3.57 -29.90 14.96
N CYS A 130 -2.45 -30.03 14.26
CA CYS A 130 -1.15 -30.39 14.82
C CYS A 130 -0.20 -29.17 15.00
N GLN A 131 -0.76 -27.97 15.11
CA GLN A 131 0.01 -26.77 15.35
C GLN A 131 0.45 -26.70 16.84
N PRO A 132 1.73 -26.97 17.17
CA PRO A 132 2.16 -27.08 18.56
C PRO A 132 2.78 -25.79 19.12
N ARG A 133 3.13 -24.84 18.22
CA ARG A 133 4.08 -23.77 18.52
C ARG A 133 3.54 -22.72 19.48
N PHE A 134 2.22 -22.50 19.44
CA PHE A 134 1.59 -21.49 20.26
C PHE A 134 0.47 -22.08 21.12
N PRO A 135 0.71 -22.26 22.44
CA PRO A 135 -0.29 -22.82 23.35
C PRO A 135 -1.64 -22.11 23.34
N ARG A 136 -1.66 -20.79 22.99
CA ARG A 136 -2.88 -19.99 22.88
C ARG A 136 -3.89 -20.54 21.86
N TYR A 137 -3.45 -21.27 20.83
CA TYR A 137 -4.32 -21.88 19.84
C TYR A 137 -4.91 -23.22 20.31
N LYS A 138 -4.57 -23.66 21.51
CA LYS A 138 -5.06 -24.93 22.06
C LYS A 138 -6.59 -24.91 22.19
N ASP A 139 -7.13 -23.79 22.60
CA ASP A 139 -8.57 -23.61 22.87
C ASP A 139 -9.33 -22.97 21.71
N ASP A 140 -8.63 -22.56 20.64
CA ASP A 140 -9.23 -22.00 19.43
C ASP A 140 -9.78 -23.12 18.52
N PHE A 141 -10.72 -22.77 17.65
CA PHE A 141 -11.24 -23.68 16.64
C PHE A 141 -10.12 -24.17 15.72
N LYS A 142 -10.05 -25.48 15.55
CA LYS A 142 -9.05 -26.14 14.71
C LYS A 142 -9.69 -26.78 13.49
N ILE A 143 -8.91 -26.81 12.41
CA ILE A 143 -9.25 -27.56 11.21
C ILE A 143 -9.31 -29.04 11.58
N SER A 144 -10.45 -29.69 11.33
CA SER A 144 -10.65 -31.09 11.65
C SER A 144 -9.70 -31.99 10.84
N PRO A 145 -8.87 -32.85 11.47
CA PRO A 145 -7.96 -33.76 10.76
C PRO A 145 -8.66 -35.03 10.26
N SER A 146 -9.97 -35.17 10.42
CA SER A 146 -10.72 -36.38 10.02
C SER A 146 -10.61 -36.64 8.52
N PRO A 147 -10.10 -37.80 8.08
CA PRO A 147 -9.99 -38.15 6.65
C PRO A 147 -11.32 -38.56 6.02
N ALA A 148 -12.40 -38.66 6.81
CA ALA A 148 -13.70 -39.07 6.33
C ALA A 148 -14.20 -38.19 5.18
N ASN A 149 -14.73 -38.81 4.13
CA ASN A 149 -15.24 -38.13 2.93
C ASN A 149 -14.24 -37.13 2.35
N SER A 150 -12.97 -37.52 2.23
CA SER A 150 -11.89 -36.66 1.71
C SER A 150 -11.75 -35.35 2.48
N TYR A 151 -11.76 -35.42 3.80
CA TYR A 151 -11.66 -34.26 4.71
C TYR A 151 -12.82 -33.26 4.61
N ALA A 152 -14.03 -33.73 4.31
CA ALA A 152 -15.19 -32.85 4.18
C ALA A 152 -15.45 -31.96 5.41
N THR A 153 -15.15 -32.47 6.62
CA THR A 153 -15.24 -31.70 7.88
C THR A 153 -14.20 -30.57 7.98
N ALA A 154 -13.10 -30.65 7.25
CA ALA A 154 -12.15 -29.55 7.15
C ALA A 154 -12.66 -28.48 6.17
N ALA A 155 -13.31 -28.88 5.08
CA ALA A 155 -13.87 -27.98 4.08
C ALA A 155 -15.13 -27.23 4.56
N ALA A 156 -15.97 -27.87 5.37
CA ALA A 156 -17.29 -27.36 5.76
C ALA A 156 -17.29 -25.92 6.35
N PRO A 157 -16.39 -25.53 7.27
CA PRO A 157 -16.39 -24.20 7.86
C PRO A 157 -15.77 -23.11 6.97
N CYS A 158 -15.13 -23.48 5.85
CA CYS A 158 -14.32 -22.53 5.07
C CYS A 158 -15.14 -21.44 4.41
N ALA A 159 -16.34 -21.75 3.93
CA ALA A 159 -17.20 -20.74 3.32
C ALA A 159 -17.63 -19.69 4.36
N ALA A 160 -18.04 -20.11 5.55
CA ALA A 160 -18.40 -19.21 6.63
C ALA A 160 -17.20 -18.37 7.11
N GLU A 161 -16.00 -18.97 7.20
CA GLU A 161 -14.79 -18.23 7.55
C GLU A 161 -14.42 -17.19 6.47
N ALA A 162 -14.48 -17.54 5.19
CA ALA A 162 -14.22 -16.60 4.11
C ALA A 162 -15.28 -15.47 4.06
N ASP A 163 -16.57 -15.80 4.26
CA ASP A 163 -17.65 -14.83 4.36
C ASP A 163 -17.43 -13.87 5.53
N LYS A 164 -17.02 -14.40 6.70
CA LYS A 164 -16.65 -13.61 7.86
C LYS A 164 -15.47 -12.69 7.56
N ASN A 165 -14.41 -13.20 6.92
CA ASN A 165 -13.24 -12.39 6.59
C ASN A 165 -13.60 -11.24 5.64
N ALA A 166 -14.45 -11.47 4.64
CA ALA A 166 -14.95 -10.44 3.74
C ALA A 166 -15.85 -9.43 4.47
N ALA A 167 -16.74 -9.90 5.35
CA ALA A 167 -17.61 -9.04 6.15
C ALA A 167 -16.82 -8.15 7.11
N ASP A 168 -15.78 -8.69 7.77
CA ASP A 168 -14.90 -7.95 8.68
C ASP A 168 -14.01 -6.91 7.95
N ALA A 169 -13.81 -7.05 6.63
CA ALA A 169 -13.10 -6.07 5.80
C ALA A 169 -13.97 -4.84 5.45
N MET A 170 -15.29 -5.01 5.36
CA MET A 170 -16.21 -3.96 4.91
C MET A 170 -16.21 -2.70 5.80
N PRO A 171 -16.22 -2.79 7.15
CA PRO A 171 -16.19 -1.61 8.03
C PRO A 171 -14.94 -0.72 7.79
N TYR A 172 -13.90 -1.28 7.22
CA TYR A 172 -12.66 -0.57 6.89
C TYR A 172 -12.63 -0.08 5.44
N ALA A 173 -13.71 -0.25 4.67
CA ALA A 173 -13.79 0.04 3.25
C ALA A 173 -12.76 -0.72 2.39
N ILE A 174 -12.28 -1.86 2.87
CA ILE A 174 -11.41 -2.78 2.13
C ILE A 174 -12.31 -3.66 1.26
N GLY A 175 -12.37 -3.35 -0.04
CA GLY A 175 -13.31 -3.97 -0.97
C GLY A 175 -12.69 -5.01 -1.91
N ALA A 176 -13.51 -5.46 -2.84
CA ALA A 176 -13.13 -6.38 -3.90
C ALA A 176 -11.86 -5.93 -4.63
N GLY A 177 -11.04 -6.88 -5.08
CA GLY A 177 -9.71 -6.64 -5.63
C GLY A 177 -8.60 -6.51 -4.56
N SER A 178 -8.96 -6.32 -3.27
CA SER A 178 -7.98 -6.40 -2.19
C SER A 178 -7.50 -7.83 -1.96
N THR A 179 -6.27 -7.98 -1.46
CA THR A 179 -5.79 -9.27 -0.97
C THR A 179 -6.14 -9.42 0.50
N ILE A 180 -6.89 -10.47 0.86
CA ILE A 180 -7.02 -10.91 2.25
C ILE A 180 -6.01 -12.03 2.46
N TRP A 181 -5.19 -11.90 3.50
CA TRP A 181 -4.15 -12.86 3.84
C TRP A 181 -4.65 -13.79 4.93
N TYR A 182 -4.89 -15.06 4.57
CA TYR A 182 -5.19 -16.08 5.57
C TYR A 182 -3.91 -16.47 6.28
N ASP A 183 -3.89 -16.29 7.60
CA ASP A 183 -2.75 -16.60 8.46
C ASP A 183 -2.93 -18.02 9.03
N LEU A 184 -2.20 -18.97 8.45
CA LEU A 184 -2.08 -20.32 8.96
C LEU A 184 -0.66 -20.51 9.51
N GLU A 185 -0.53 -20.51 10.80
CA GLU A 185 0.75 -20.66 11.49
C GLU A 185 1.46 -22.00 11.15
N GLY A 186 2.76 -22.07 11.44
CA GLY A 186 3.55 -23.25 11.16
C GLY A 186 3.05 -24.50 11.88
N PHE A 187 2.99 -25.62 11.18
CA PHE A 187 2.51 -26.91 11.68
C PHE A 187 3.38 -28.07 11.19
N ASN A 188 3.15 -29.30 11.72
CA ASN A 188 3.93 -30.48 11.37
C ASN A 188 3.50 -31.09 10.02
N LEU A 189 4.31 -30.93 8.97
CA LEU A 189 4.06 -31.52 7.66
C LEU A 189 4.10 -33.07 7.63
N ASN A 190 4.75 -33.70 8.59
CA ASN A 190 4.84 -35.16 8.64
C ASN A 190 3.55 -35.80 9.18
N ASP A 191 2.69 -35.02 9.82
CA ASP A 191 1.35 -35.47 10.18
C ASP A 191 0.46 -35.36 8.93
N THR A 192 0.19 -36.51 8.32
CA THR A 192 -0.53 -36.59 7.05
C THR A 192 -1.95 -36.03 7.18
N HIS A 193 -2.68 -36.38 8.24
CA HIS A 193 -4.07 -35.93 8.36
C HIS A 193 -4.17 -34.46 8.68
N CYS A 194 -3.24 -33.93 9.45
CA CYS A 194 -3.13 -32.49 9.69
C CYS A 194 -2.80 -31.72 8.40
N ARG A 195 -1.81 -32.19 7.64
CA ARG A 195 -1.39 -31.58 6.36
C ARG A 195 -2.51 -31.59 5.32
N GLU A 196 -3.13 -32.77 5.09
CA GLU A 196 -4.19 -32.89 4.08
C GLU A 196 -5.43 -32.08 4.45
N SER A 197 -5.83 -32.08 5.72
CA SER A 197 -6.95 -31.26 6.18
C SER A 197 -6.68 -29.76 6.05
N ALA A 198 -5.46 -29.31 6.38
CA ALA A 198 -5.05 -27.91 6.17
C ALA A 198 -5.07 -27.51 4.69
N LEU A 199 -4.65 -28.41 3.79
CA LEU A 199 -4.68 -28.18 2.35
C LEU A 199 -6.11 -28.08 1.80
N VAL A 200 -6.99 -29.01 2.22
CA VAL A 200 -8.42 -29.00 1.83
C VAL A 200 -9.11 -27.75 2.35
N PHE A 201 -8.88 -27.40 3.61
CA PHE A 201 -9.38 -26.14 4.19
C PHE A 201 -8.93 -24.93 3.35
N THR A 202 -7.63 -24.81 3.11
CA THR A 202 -7.07 -23.67 2.36
C THR A 202 -7.67 -23.59 0.96
N SER A 203 -7.80 -24.72 0.25
CA SER A 203 -8.39 -24.77 -1.09
C SER A 203 -9.85 -24.30 -1.10
N ALA A 204 -10.65 -24.72 -0.13
CA ALA A 204 -12.06 -24.31 -0.01
C ALA A 204 -12.18 -22.82 0.34
N TRP A 205 -11.34 -22.32 1.27
CA TRP A 205 -11.27 -20.90 1.63
C TRP A 205 -10.87 -20.04 0.42
N VAL A 206 -9.84 -20.45 -0.34
CA VAL A 206 -9.39 -19.77 -1.56
C VAL A 206 -10.53 -19.66 -2.57
N THR A 207 -11.25 -20.76 -2.80
CA THR A 207 -12.38 -20.79 -3.71
C THR A 207 -13.45 -19.77 -3.30
N ARG A 208 -13.81 -19.74 -2.03
CA ARG A 208 -14.86 -18.86 -1.52
C ARG A 208 -14.45 -17.39 -1.50
N ILE A 209 -13.26 -17.06 -1.01
CA ILE A 209 -12.79 -15.68 -0.92
C ILE A 209 -12.65 -15.04 -2.32
N LYS A 210 -12.25 -15.83 -3.33
CA LYS A 210 -12.21 -15.40 -4.74
C LYS A 210 -13.61 -15.19 -5.31
N ALA A 211 -14.56 -16.03 -4.97
CA ALA A 211 -15.97 -15.86 -5.36
C ALA A 211 -16.58 -14.57 -4.77
N LEU A 212 -16.06 -14.08 -3.63
CA LEU A 212 -16.43 -12.80 -3.02
C LEU A 212 -15.70 -11.60 -3.65
N GLY A 213 -14.88 -11.82 -4.67
CA GLY A 213 -14.16 -10.78 -5.42
C GLY A 213 -12.83 -10.35 -4.83
N TYR A 214 -12.33 -11.03 -3.79
CA TYR A 214 -11.02 -10.75 -3.20
C TYR A 214 -9.91 -11.58 -3.86
N THR A 215 -8.69 -11.09 -3.79
CA THR A 215 -7.49 -11.86 -4.12
C THR A 215 -7.12 -12.73 -2.91
N ALA A 216 -6.90 -14.01 -3.12
CA ALA A 216 -6.53 -14.93 -2.04
C ALA A 216 -5.03 -14.82 -1.72
N GLY A 217 -4.69 -14.35 -0.53
CA GLY A 217 -3.35 -14.36 0.04
C GLY A 217 -3.22 -15.45 1.11
N PHE A 218 -2.04 -16.02 1.28
CA PHE A 218 -1.81 -17.04 2.29
C PHE A 218 -0.46 -16.83 2.98
N TYR A 219 -0.48 -16.69 4.30
CA TYR A 219 0.70 -16.63 5.15
C TYR A 219 0.92 -17.95 5.85
N SER A 220 2.15 -18.42 5.85
CA SER A 220 2.59 -19.52 6.70
C SER A 220 4.11 -19.61 6.78
N SER A 221 4.61 -20.50 7.68
CA SER A 221 6.01 -20.87 7.70
C SER A 221 6.45 -21.47 6.35
N ALA A 222 7.64 -21.08 5.90
CA ALA A 222 8.24 -21.58 4.66
C ALA A 222 8.34 -23.12 4.64
N SER A 223 8.66 -23.73 5.81
CA SER A 223 8.85 -25.18 5.96
C SER A 223 7.55 -25.97 6.20
N SER A 224 6.41 -25.31 6.32
CA SER A 224 5.12 -25.98 6.55
C SER A 224 4.07 -25.57 5.49
N GLY A 225 3.17 -24.63 5.77
CA GLY A 225 2.07 -24.30 4.87
C GLY A 225 2.51 -23.84 3.49
N ILE A 226 3.61 -23.07 3.37
CA ILE A 226 4.13 -22.66 2.07
C ILE A 226 4.63 -23.88 1.28
N LYS A 227 5.38 -24.78 1.92
CA LYS A 227 5.84 -26.00 1.28
C LYS A 227 4.68 -26.94 0.94
N MET A 228 3.68 -27.06 1.78
CA MET A 228 2.45 -27.82 1.50
C MET A 228 1.77 -27.36 0.22
N LEU A 229 1.63 -26.04 0.04
CA LEU A 229 1.03 -25.48 -1.17
C LEU A 229 1.88 -25.73 -2.41
N ASP A 230 3.21 -25.62 -2.30
CA ASP A 230 4.10 -25.88 -3.44
C ASP A 230 4.14 -27.38 -3.80
N ASP A 231 4.10 -28.27 -2.81
CA ASP A 231 3.96 -29.70 -3.05
C ASP A 231 2.62 -30.03 -3.74
N ALA A 232 1.53 -29.35 -3.38
CA ALA A 232 0.25 -29.48 -4.08
C ALA A 232 0.34 -28.96 -5.52
N ARG A 233 0.97 -27.79 -5.73
CA ARG A 233 1.17 -27.19 -7.04
C ARG A 233 1.96 -28.09 -7.99
N THR A 234 3.03 -28.71 -7.49
CA THR A 234 3.98 -29.46 -8.31
C THR A 234 3.64 -30.93 -8.45
N LYS A 235 3.14 -31.58 -7.39
CA LYS A 235 2.88 -33.01 -7.34
C LYS A 235 1.42 -33.39 -7.62
N ARG A 236 0.49 -32.46 -7.41
CA ARG A 236 -0.96 -32.66 -7.60
C ARG A 236 -1.60 -31.48 -8.36
N PRO A 237 -1.08 -31.11 -9.55
CA PRO A 237 -1.53 -29.96 -10.30
C PRO A 237 -3.02 -30.02 -10.61
N GLY A 238 -3.74 -28.92 -10.38
CA GLY A 238 -5.17 -28.80 -10.66
C GLY A 238 -6.12 -29.45 -9.66
N GLN A 239 -5.61 -30.19 -8.65
CA GLN A 239 -6.47 -30.85 -7.65
C GLN A 239 -7.00 -29.90 -6.58
N PHE A 240 -6.30 -28.80 -6.31
CA PHE A 240 -6.63 -27.83 -5.28
C PHE A 240 -6.64 -26.40 -5.84
N ALA A 241 -7.57 -25.59 -5.37
CA ALA A 241 -7.51 -24.15 -5.58
C ALA A 241 -6.40 -23.58 -4.70
N LEU A 242 -5.37 -23.01 -5.32
CA LEU A 242 -4.24 -22.41 -4.63
C LEU A 242 -4.41 -20.89 -4.51
N PRO A 243 -3.83 -20.25 -3.46
CA PRO A 243 -3.86 -18.80 -3.31
C PRO A 243 -3.14 -18.12 -4.48
N ASP A 244 -3.59 -16.89 -4.80
CA ASP A 244 -2.97 -16.07 -5.84
C ASP A 244 -1.62 -15.52 -5.40
N ARG A 245 -1.44 -15.34 -4.08
CA ARG A 245 -0.26 -14.72 -3.46
C ARG A 245 0.14 -15.47 -2.20
N ILE A 246 1.44 -15.58 -1.94
CA ILE A 246 1.98 -16.19 -0.72
C ILE A 246 2.82 -15.22 0.09
N TRP A 247 2.71 -15.32 1.41
CA TRP A 247 3.50 -14.59 2.39
C TRP A 247 4.34 -15.58 3.19
N ILE A 248 5.61 -15.63 2.89
CA ILE A 248 6.54 -16.65 3.36
C ILE A 248 7.15 -16.23 4.69
N ALA A 249 6.84 -16.90 5.78
CA ALA A 249 7.55 -16.71 7.05
C ALA A 249 8.88 -17.48 7.02
N ARG A 250 9.97 -16.74 6.83
CA ARG A 250 11.35 -17.25 6.86
C ARG A 250 12.29 -16.18 7.40
N TRP A 251 12.63 -16.30 8.67
CA TRP A 251 13.46 -15.31 9.39
C TRP A 251 14.95 -15.58 9.15
N ASP A 252 15.40 -15.33 7.93
CA ASP A 252 16.79 -15.49 7.48
C ASP A 252 17.55 -14.17 7.36
N GLY A 253 16.93 -13.05 7.74
CA GLY A 253 17.48 -11.70 7.66
C GLY A 253 17.60 -11.13 6.24
N ALA A 254 17.23 -11.90 5.21
CA ALA A 254 17.41 -11.51 3.82
C ALA A 254 16.13 -10.83 3.26
N ALA A 255 16.18 -9.52 3.05
CA ALA A 255 15.09 -8.73 2.50
C ALA A 255 14.89 -9.00 0.99
N ASN A 256 14.37 -10.16 0.68
CA ASN A 256 13.99 -10.63 -0.66
C ASN A 256 12.78 -11.58 -0.53
N THR A 257 12.31 -12.19 -1.63
CA THR A 257 11.19 -13.15 -1.64
C THR A 257 11.63 -14.58 -1.92
N SER A 258 12.93 -14.87 -1.85
CA SER A 258 13.48 -16.21 -2.07
C SER A 258 13.50 -17.03 -0.79
N THR A 259 13.40 -18.34 -0.94
CA THR A 259 13.55 -19.33 0.13
C THR A 259 14.04 -20.65 -0.45
N THR A 260 14.71 -21.44 0.33
CA THR A 260 15.18 -22.79 -0.07
C THR A 260 14.08 -23.86 0.00
N TYR A 261 12.91 -23.54 0.52
CA TYR A 261 11.81 -24.50 0.73
C TYR A 261 10.93 -24.72 -0.49
N ILE A 262 10.90 -23.75 -1.41
CA ILE A 262 10.16 -23.84 -2.67
C ILE A 262 11.00 -23.28 -3.82
N PRO A 263 10.83 -23.79 -5.05
CA PRO A 263 11.57 -23.32 -6.20
C PRO A 263 11.22 -21.88 -6.59
N GLU A 264 12.11 -21.23 -7.34
CA GLU A 264 11.97 -19.81 -7.68
C GLU A 264 10.83 -19.52 -8.66
N ASP A 265 10.28 -20.49 -9.38
CA ASP A 265 9.14 -20.35 -10.29
C ASP A 265 7.78 -20.28 -9.57
N GLY A 266 7.66 -20.82 -8.35
CA GLY A 266 6.42 -20.84 -7.59
C GLY A 266 5.94 -19.43 -7.24
N TRP A 267 4.72 -19.03 -7.67
CA TRP A 267 4.13 -17.70 -7.45
C TRP A 267 4.96 -16.52 -7.96
N ARG A 268 5.86 -16.74 -8.91
CA ARG A 268 6.58 -15.66 -9.59
C ARG A 268 6.15 -15.53 -11.05
N PRO A 269 6.22 -14.31 -11.61
CA PRO A 269 6.49 -13.03 -10.93
C PRO A 269 5.30 -12.53 -10.12
N GLY A 270 5.54 -11.70 -9.10
CA GLY A 270 4.53 -10.84 -8.50
C GLY A 270 3.51 -11.51 -7.56
N GLY A 271 3.78 -12.75 -7.11
CA GLY A 271 2.90 -13.45 -6.17
C GLY A 271 3.54 -13.72 -4.79
N ARG A 272 4.68 -13.09 -4.47
CA ARG A 272 5.41 -13.40 -3.24
C ARG A 272 5.68 -12.19 -2.36
N MET A 273 5.55 -12.39 -1.07
CA MET A 273 6.21 -11.57 -0.06
C MET A 273 6.83 -12.46 1.02
N LYS A 274 7.82 -11.95 1.74
CA LYS A 274 8.52 -12.70 2.80
C LYS A 274 8.65 -11.87 4.06
N GLN A 275 8.23 -12.44 5.19
CA GLN A 275 8.60 -11.99 6.52
C GLN A 275 10.00 -12.53 6.80
N TYR A 276 11.00 -11.64 6.67
CA TYR A 276 12.41 -12.05 6.72
C TYR A 276 13.04 -11.87 8.09
N LEU A 277 12.39 -11.13 9.00
CA LEU A 277 12.85 -10.91 10.37
C LEU A 277 11.63 -10.81 11.29
N GLY A 278 11.54 -11.72 12.26
CA GLY A 278 10.45 -11.78 13.23
C GLY A 278 10.71 -10.90 14.44
N GLY A 279 9.74 -10.73 15.29
CA GLY A 279 9.61 -9.98 16.52
C GLY A 279 10.83 -9.18 17.01
N HIS A 280 10.99 -7.94 16.53
CA HIS A 280 12.08 -7.06 16.95
C HIS A 280 11.61 -5.61 17.06
N ASN A 281 12.32 -4.83 17.85
CA ASN A 281 12.02 -3.41 18.00
C ASN A 281 12.76 -2.57 16.96
N GLU A 282 12.01 -1.73 16.24
CA GLU A 282 12.58 -0.67 15.41
C GLU A 282 12.10 0.72 15.86
N THR A 283 12.98 1.70 15.77
CA THR A 283 12.69 3.08 16.16
C THR A 283 12.83 4.03 14.96
N TRP A 284 11.73 4.65 14.58
CA TRP A 284 11.71 5.63 13.49
C TRP A 284 10.98 6.91 13.90
N GLY A 285 11.65 8.03 13.73
CA GLY A 285 11.07 9.32 14.08
C GLY A 285 10.79 9.49 15.57
N GLY A 286 11.54 8.79 16.43
CA GLY A 286 11.39 8.80 17.89
C GLY A 286 10.28 7.86 18.40
N VAL A 287 9.68 7.04 17.52
CA VAL A 287 8.65 6.06 17.91
C VAL A 287 9.18 4.66 17.70
N THR A 288 9.17 3.86 18.76
CA THR A 288 9.55 2.43 18.75
C THR A 288 8.30 1.58 18.60
N ILE A 289 8.34 0.62 17.67
CA ILE A 289 7.30 -0.42 17.48
C ILE A 289 8.01 -1.77 17.44
N ASN A 290 7.43 -2.78 18.09
CA ASN A 290 7.82 -4.16 17.92
C ASN A 290 7.13 -4.70 16.66
N ILE A 291 7.91 -5.15 15.69
CA ILE A 291 7.44 -5.50 14.34
C ILE A 291 8.05 -6.80 13.85
N ASP A 292 7.41 -7.38 12.87
CA ASP A 292 7.98 -8.32 11.93
C ASP A 292 8.26 -7.59 10.61
N SER A 293 9.48 -7.75 10.05
CA SER A 293 9.88 -7.05 8.84
C SER A 293 9.63 -7.88 7.59
N ASN A 294 9.04 -7.24 6.58
CA ASN A 294 8.63 -7.86 5.33
C ASN A 294 9.29 -7.25 4.10
N TYR A 295 9.59 -8.10 3.11
CA TYR A 295 9.89 -7.68 1.74
C TYR A 295 8.80 -8.18 0.79
N ILE A 296 8.31 -7.30 -0.06
CA ILE A 296 7.10 -7.46 -0.85
C ILE A 296 7.43 -7.34 -2.32
N ASP A 297 6.88 -8.24 -3.15
CA ASP A 297 6.95 -8.20 -4.61
C ASP A 297 5.63 -8.76 -5.18
N LEU A 298 4.66 -7.87 -5.40
CA LEU A 298 3.28 -8.22 -5.75
C LEU A 298 2.83 -7.56 -7.05
N GLY A 299 2.04 -8.30 -7.83
CA GLY A 299 1.50 -7.88 -9.12
C GLY A 299 2.61 -7.55 -10.12
N ALA A 300 2.47 -6.48 -10.86
CA ALA A 300 3.52 -6.00 -11.77
C ALA A 300 4.67 -5.31 -11.00
N GLY A 301 4.65 -5.26 -9.66
CA GLY A 301 5.59 -4.52 -8.85
C GLY A 301 5.45 -3.01 -9.03
N SER A 302 6.49 -2.27 -8.63
CA SER A 302 6.57 -0.82 -8.83
C SER A 302 6.98 -0.52 -10.27
N GLN A 303 6.04 -0.08 -11.10
CA GLN A 303 6.26 0.15 -12.53
C GLN A 303 6.74 1.57 -12.85
N PRO A 304 7.64 1.75 -13.85
CA PRO A 304 8.05 3.05 -14.32
C PRO A 304 6.88 3.91 -14.80
N ARG A 305 6.95 5.22 -14.54
CA ARG A 305 6.07 6.22 -15.15
C ARG A 305 6.87 7.10 -16.11
N PRO A 306 6.26 7.58 -17.20
CA PRO A 306 6.92 8.53 -18.09
C PRO A 306 7.34 9.80 -17.35
N GLU A 307 8.44 10.39 -17.79
CA GLU A 307 8.89 11.73 -17.37
C GLU A 307 7.87 12.78 -17.83
N GLY A 308 7.34 13.57 -16.92
CA GLY A 308 6.36 14.62 -17.23
C GLY A 308 6.96 16.00 -17.47
N ARG A 309 8.26 16.20 -17.16
CA ARG A 309 8.94 17.48 -17.28
C ARG A 309 9.62 17.66 -18.64
N CYS A 310 9.71 18.89 -19.09
CA CYS A 310 10.40 19.24 -20.32
C CYS A 310 10.01 18.35 -21.52
N PRO A 311 8.75 18.33 -21.98
CA PRO A 311 8.30 17.51 -23.10
C PRO A 311 9.24 17.63 -24.31
N GLY A 312 9.57 16.50 -24.95
CA GLY A 312 10.47 16.46 -26.08
C GLY A 312 11.98 16.59 -25.74
N THR A 313 12.32 16.85 -24.47
CA THR A 313 13.72 16.95 -24.03
C THR A 313 14.11 15.81 -23.09
N ARG A 314 15.07 15.02 -23.50
CA ARG A 314 15.61 13.96 -22.63
C ARG A 314 16.34 14.56 -21.43
N LEU A 315 15.82 14.40 -20.22
CA LEU A 315 16.43 14.93 -18.99
C LEU A 315 17.43 13.98 -18.33
N GLY A 316 17.26 12.67 -18.48
CA GLY A 316 18.02 11.66 -17.75
C GLY A 316 19.38 11.35 -18.36
N TYR A 317 20.45 11.77 -17.71
CA TYR A 317 21.84 11.44 -18.06
C TYR A 317 22.60 10.87 -16.87
N TRP A 318 23.65 10.11 -17.14
CA TRP A 318 24.54 9.55 -16.12
C TRP A 318 25.52 10.59 -15.56
N LYS A 319 25.83 11.63 -16.38
CA LYS A 319 26.70 12.73 -16.03
C LYS A 319 26.15 14.04 -16.56
N TYR A 320 26.36 15.09 -15.79
CA TYR A 320 26.03 16.45 -16.15
C TYR A 320 27.34 17.26 -16.09
N PRO A 321 28.02 17.47 -17.25
CA PRO A 321 29.26 18.24 -17.31
C PRO A 321 29.00 19.71 -17.00
N ALA A 322 30.01 20.41 -16.57
CA ALA A 322 29.96 21.87 -16.51
C ALA A 322 29.70 22.44 -17.90
N LEU A 323 28.90 23.51 -17.96
CA LEU A 323 28.65 24.29 -19.16
C LEU A 323 29.26 25.68 -18.98
N SER A 324 29.89 26.20 -20.04
CA SER A 324 30.56 27.51 -20.08
C SER A 324 30.27 28.18 -21.42
N PRO A 325 30.64 29.45 -21.61
CA PRO A 325 30.52 30.14 -22.91
C PRO A 325 31.18 29.41 -24.09
N SER A 326 32.20 28.62 -23.81
CA SER A 326 32.89 27.78 -24.82
C SER A 326 32.22 26.44 -25.11
N SER A 327 31.10 26.11 -24.41
CA SER A 327 30.39 24.86 -24.62
C SER A 327 29.71 24.85 -25.98
N ALA A 328 29.95 23.78 -26.75
CA ALA A 328 29.28 23.57 -28.02
C ALA A 328 27.77 23.36 -27.79
N GLN A 329 26.98 23.66 -28.83
CA GLN A 329 25.56 23.37 -28.85
C GLN A 329 25.30 21.91 -28.50
N SER A 330 24.39 21.66 -27.56
CA SER A 330 24.17 20.30 -27.05
C SER A 330 22.81 20.08 -26.43
N THR A 331 22.45 18.81 -26.36
CA THR A 331 21.21 18.38 -25.64
C THR A 331 21.27 18.71 -24.15
N ARG A 332 22.48 18.86 -23.53
CA ARG A 332 22.59 19.26 -22.12
C ARG A 332 22.24 20.75 -21.95
N VAL A 333 22.59 21.58 -22.91
CA VAL A 333 22.15 22.98 -22.89
C VAL A 333 20.64 23.07 -23.07
N LYS A 334 20.01 22.26 -23.95
CA LYS A 334 18.53 22.16 -24.02
C LYS A 334 17.90 21.78 -22.69
N VAL A 335 18.49 20.81 -21.96
CA VAL A 335 18.05 20.46 -20.61
C VAL A 335 18.12 21.65 -19.66
N LEU A 336 19.25 22.37 -19.67
CA LEU A 336 19.42 23.57 -18.85
C LEU A 336 18.36 24.62 -19.17
N GLN A 337 18.24 25.00 -20.45
CA GLN A 337 17.27 25.97 -20.92
C GLN A 337 15.83 25.62 -20.51
N CYS A 338 15.40 24.38 -20.76
CA CYS A 338 14.07 23.93 -20.37
C CYS A 338 13.85 23.99 -18.85
N LEU A 339 14.80 23.49 -18.05
CA LEU A 339 14.67 23.53 -16.60
C LEU A 339 14.71 24.94 -16.03
N LEU A 340 15.49 25.87 -16.64
CA LEU A 340 15.49 27.27 -16.25
C LEU A 340 14.18 27.98 -16.63
N THR A 341 13.55 27.60 -17.75
CA THR A 341 12.21 28.05 -18.11
C THR A 341 11.19 27.63 -17.07
N GLU A 342 11.20 26.36 -16.66
CA GLU A 342 10.31 25.87 -15.58
C GLU A 342 10.56 26.58 -14.22
N GLN A 343 11.78 27.10 -14.00
CA GLN A 343 12.10 27.90 -12.81
C GLN A 343 11.80 29.39 -12.98
N GLY A 344 11.33 29.82 -14.15
CA GLY A 344 10.98 31.22 -14.43
C GLY A 344 12.17 32.16 -14.60
N THR A 345 13.39 31.63 -14.84
CA THR A 345 14.61 32.43 -14.98
C THR A 345 15.15 32.48 -16.42
N TYR A 346 14.50 31.80 -17.36
CA TYR A 346 14.82 31.80 -18.77
C TYR A 346 13.57 31.84 -19.62
N SER A 347 13.52 32.70 -20.61
CA SER A 347 12.38 32.87 -21.54
C SER A 347 12.77 32.70 -23.02
N GLY A 348 14.03 32.37 -23.29
CA GLY A 348 14.55 32.17 -24.65
C GLY A 348 14.16 30.81 -25.24
N PRO A 349 14.51 30.53 -26.50
CA PRO A 349 14.22 29.29 -27.18
C PRO A 349 15.08 28.14 -26.63
N VAL A 350 14.49 26.92 -26.53
CA VAL A 350 15.22 25.70 -26.12
C VAL A 350 15.99 25.16 -27.33
N ASN A 351 17.02 25.89 -27.77
CA ASN A 351 17.79 25.61 -28.99
C ASN A 351 19.08 24.81 -28.76
N GLY A 352 19.54 24.75 -27.49
CA GLY A 352 20.76 24.04 -27.11
C GLY A 352 22.04 24.86 -27.22
N SER A 353 21.96 26.18 -27.55
CA SER A 353 23.11 27.09 -27.57
C SER A 353 23.34 27.73 -26.20
N TYR A 354 24.57 27.71 -25.71
CA TYR A 354 24.90 28.35 -24.42
C TYR A 354 25.29 29.82 -24.68
N ASP A 355 24.31 30.56 -25.14
CA ASP A 355 24.38 31.97 -25.55
C ASP A 355 24.20 32.95 -24.38
N ALA A 356 24.26 34.24 -24.67
CA ALA A 356 24.11 35.32 -23.67
C ALA A 356 22.78 35.24 -22.91
N ALA A 357 21.67 34.85 -23.59
CA ALA A 357 20.40 34.68 -22.96
C ALA A 357 20.36 33.51 -21.96
N THR A 358 20.98 32.38 -22.34
CA THR A 358 21.14 31.19 -21.48
C THR A 358 22.02 31.51 -20.27
N ILE A 359 23.12 32.22 -20.45
CA ILE A 359 24.03 32.69 -19.40
C ILE A 359 23.28 33.60 -18.41
N ALA A 360 22.53 34.59 -18.92
CA ALA A 360 21.73 35.48 -18.09
C ALA A 360 20.68 34.72 -17.25
N GLY A 361 19.96 33.77 -17.86
CA GLY A 361 19.02 32.89 -17.16
C GLY A 361 19.68 32.01 -16.08
N ALA A 362 20.89 31.47 -16.39
CA ALA A 362 21.67 30.68 -15.45
C ALA A 362 22.14 31.50 -14.25
N ARG A 363 22.66 32.73 -14.49
CA ARG A 363 23.06 33.68 -13.43
C ARG A 363 21.89 34.10 -12.55
N ALA A 364 20.73 34.41 -13.15
CA ALA A 364 19.52 34.75 -12.43
C ALA A 364 19.07 33.60 -11.51
N TRP A 365 19.08 32.35 -12.01
CA TRP A 365 18.76 31.16 -11.22
C TRP A 365 19.79 30.92 -10.10
N GLN A 366 21.09 31.08 -10.38
CA GLN A 366 22.15 30.95 -9.37
C GLN A 366 21.93 31.96 -8.24
N ALA A 367 21.68 33.23 -8.55
CA ALA A 367 21.39 34.27 -7.57
C ALA A 367 20.14 33.93 -6.73
N ALA A 368 19.04 33.52 -7.35
CA ALA A 368 17.80 33.14 -6.68
C ALA A 368 17.99 31.94 -5.74
N ARG A 369 18.97 31.09 -6.01
CA ARG A 369 19.34 29.94 -5.18
C ARG A 369 20.51 30.17 -4.23
N ARG A 370 20.96 31.43 -4.10
CA ARG A 370 22.07 31.86 -3.24
C ARG A 370 23.42 31.21 -3.61
N PHE A 371 23.62 30.92 -4.88
CA PHE A 371 24.92 30.66 -5.44
C PHE A 371 25.53 31.98 -5.93
N THR A 372 26.87 32.08 -5.93
CA THR A 372 27.56 33.18 -6.59
C THR A 372 27.31 33.09 -8.11
N PRO A 373 26.70 34.10 -8.72
CA PRO A 373 26.46 34.12 -10.17
C PRO A 373 27.76 34.00 -10.98
N SER A 374 27.77 33.12 -11.99
CA SER A 374 28.90 32.93 -12.88
C SER A 374 28.42 32.47 -14.26
N ASP A 375 29.27 32.61 -15.28
CA ASP A 375 28.98 32.15 -16.63
C ASP A 375 29.09 30.64 -16.78
N THR A 376 29.54 29.96 -15.74
CA THR A 376 29.71 28.50 -15.73
C THR A 376 28.62 27.85 -14.93
N PHE A 377 27.96 26.87 -15.54
CA PHE A 377 26.95 26.05 -14.85
C PHE A 377 27.57 24.72 -14.40
N GLU A 378 28.04 24.70 -13.16
CA GLU A 378 28.86 23.62 -12.61
C GLU A 378 28.05 22.43 -12.10
N LYS A 379 28.71 21.36 -11.71
CA LYS A 379 28.13 20.15 -11.10
C LYS A 379 27.18 20.47 -9.91
N ARG A 380 27.56 21.41 -9.03
CA ARG A 380 26.71 21.84 -7.89
C ARG A 380 25.40 22.47 -8.36
N HIS A 381 25.46 23.27 -9.41
CA HIS A 381 24.29 23.94 -9.99
C HIS A 381 23.35 22.90 -10.62
N TRP A 382 23.89 21.94 -11.36
CA TRP A 382 23.12 20.82 -11.90
C TRP A 382 22.43 20.02 -10.80
N THR A 383 23.14 19.65 -9.73
CA THR A 383 22.58 18.91 -8.59
C THR A 383 21.37 19.66 -8.00
N ALA A 384 21.53 20.97 -7.78
CA ALA A 384 20.46 21.79 -7.21
C ALA A 384 19.26 21.98 -8.17
N LEU A 385 19.52 22.26 -9.44
CA LEU A 385 18.47 22.47 -10.44
C LEU A 385 17.65 21.20 -10.69
N LEU A 386 18.29 20.07 -10.85
CA LEU A 386 17.62 18.77 -11.04
C LEU A 386 16.83 18.33 -9.81
N ALA A 387 17.23 18.76 -8.61
CA ALA A 387 16.52 18.50 -7.36
C ALA A 387 15.40 19.52 -7.07
N ALA A 388 15.26 20.58 -7.88
CA ALA A 388 14.31 21.66 -7.61
C ALA A 388 12.86 21.17 -7.56
N GLY A 389 12.08 21.66 -6.58
CA GLY A 389 10.68 21.28 -6.37
C GLY A 389 10.37 20.84 -4.95
N ALA A 390 9.25 20.16 -4.75
CA ALA A 390 8.78 19.69 -3.45
C ALA A 390 9.78 18.70 -2.81
N ARG A 391 9.85 18.71 -1.47
CA ARG A 391 10.74 17.88 -0.66
C ARG A 391 9.95 16.71 -0.05
N THR A 392 9.28 15.96 -0.91
CA THR A 392 8.48 14.80 -0.53
C THR A 392 9.36 13.68 0.02
N THR A 393 8.85 12.96 1.03
CA THR A 393 9.52 11.72 1.45
C THR A 393 9.25 10.63 0.43
N ILE A 394 10.32 10.11 -0.17
CA ILE A 394 10.28 8.99 -1.11
C ILE A 394 11.29 7.93 -0.71
N LYS A 395 10.96 6.67 -0.95
CA LYS A 395 11.67 5.50 -0.47
C LYS A 395 11.45 4.30 -1.39
N ARG A 396 12.03 3.16 -1.08
CA ARG A 396 11.88 1.94 -1.86
C ARG A 396 10.40 1.67 -2.21
N GLY A 397 10.11 1.46 -3.48
CA GLY A 397 8.78 1.24 -4.01
C GLY A 397 8.01 2.50 -4.43
N SER A 398 8.48 3.71 -4.09
CA SER A 398 7.88 4.95 -4.58
C SER A 398 8.01 5.07 -6.09
N VAL A 399 6.94 5.55 -6.74
CA VAL A 399 6.88 5.74 -8.21
C VAL A 399 6.19 7.05 -8.50
N ASP A 400 6.97 8.09 -8.79
CA ASP A 400 6.44 9.41 -9.16
C ASP A 400 7.53 10.31 -9.78
N GLU A 401 7.15 11.53 -10.16
CA GLU A 401 8.07 12.52 -10.70
C GLU A 401 9.19 12.92 -9.71
N SER A 402 8.93 12.84 -8.39
CA SER A 402 9.97 13.13 -7.39
C SER A 402 11.09 12.09 -7.46
N VAL A 403 10.79 10.84 -7.84
CA VAL A 403 11.81 9.80 -8.03
C VAL A 403 12.68 10.12 -9.24
N HIS A 404 12.10 10.54 -10.37
CA HIS A 404 12.89 11.01 -11.53
C HIS A 404 13.85 12.15 -11.15
N ARG A 405 13.35 13.16 -10.44
CA ARG A 405 14.15 14.28 -9.93
C ARG A 405 15.30 13.81 -9.05
N LEU A 406 14.99 12.91 -8.08
CA LEU A 406 16.00 12.35 -7.18
C LEU A 406 17.11 11.63 -7.95
N GLN A 407 16.71 10.74 -8.85
CA GLN A 407 17.65 9.93 -9.63
C GLN A 407 18.60 10.81 -10.46
N ARG A 408 18.07 11.84 -11.13
CA ARG A 408 18.86 12.80 -11.89
C ARG A 408 19.80 13.61 -10.99
N ALA A 409 19.29 14.09 -9.86
CA ALA A 409 20.11 14.86 -8.92
C ALA A 409 21.23 14.03 -8.30
N LEU A 410 20.99 12.74 -7.98
CA LEU A 410 22.00 11.81 -7.51
C LEU A 410 23.09 11.53 -8.57
N ASN A 411 22.70 11.39 -9.84
CA ASN A 411 23.63 11.26 -10.94
C ASN A 411 24.49 12.53 -11.07
N ALA A 412 23.89 13.71 -11.03
CA ALA A 412 24.61 14.99 -11.06
C ALA A 412 25.53 15.14 -9.85
N ALA A 413 25.09 14.75 -8.66
CA ALA A 413 25.90 14.76 -7.44
C ALA A 413 27.03 13.71 -7.47
N GLY A 414 27.05 12.78 -8.43
CA GLY A 414 28.02 11.69 -8.52
C GLY A 414 27.84 10.62 -7.44
N ALA A 415 26.65 10.50 -6.90
CA ALA A 415 26.25 9.45 -5.96
C ALA A 415 25.53 8.28 -6.63
N GLY A 416 25.08 8.45 -7.87
CA GLY A 416 24.44 7.45 -8.70
C GLY A 416 25.08 7.40 -10.11
N ARG A 417 24.87 6.28 -10.79
CA ARG A 417 25.20 6.11 -12.21
C ARG A 417 24.21 5.16 -12.85
N PHE A 418 22.95 5.60 -12.93
CA PHE A 418 21.84 4.76 -13.39
C PHE A 418 20.83 5.57 -14.20
N ARG A 419 19.97 4.85 -14.91
CA ARG A 419 18.87 5.45 -15.66
C ARG A 419 17.83 6.01 -14.69
N ALA A 420 17.36 7.23 -14.94
CA ALA A 420 16.20 7.78 -14.21
C ALA A 420 14.93 7.12 -14.75
N THR A 421 14.38 6.19 -13.97
CA THR A 421 13.22 5.36 -14.33
C THR A 421 11.93 5.85 -13.70
N GLY A 422 12.01 6.75 -12.70
CA GLY A 422 10.86 7.12 -11.89
C GLY A 422 10.44 6.04 -10.87
N VAL A 423 11.17 4.93 -10.78
CA VAL A 423 10.98 3.88 -9.76
C VAL A 423 12.10 3.94 -8.73
N TYR A 424 11.74 4.06 -7.47
CA TYR A 424 12.71 3.98 -6.37
C TYR A 424 13.07 2.51 -6.11
N ASP A 425 13.97 1.99 -6.90
CA ASP A 425 14.47 0.62 -6.85
C ASP A 425 15.67 0.46 -5.89
N ALA A 426 16.27 -0.74 -5.84
CA ALA A 426 17.44 -1.03 -5.03
C ALA A 426 18.65 -0.15 -5.39
N LYS A 427 18.81 0.16 -6.68
CA LYS A 427 19.94 1.00 -7.15
C LYS A 427 19.76 2.44 -6.67
N THR A 428 18.54 2.94 -6.70
CA THR A 428 18.19 4.27 -6.18
C THR A 428 18.40 4.34 -4.68
N GLU A 429 17.97 3.31 -3.92
CA GLU A 429 18.18 3.22 -2.48
C GLU A 429 19.68 3.21 -2.13
N ALA A 430 20.48 2.38 -2.79
CA ALA A 430 21.93 2.32 -2.59
C ALA A 430 22.62 3.67 -2.89
N ALA A 431 22.19 4.36 -3.93
CA ALA A 431 22.70 5.69 -4.28
C ALA A 431 22.35 6.74 -3.21
N VAL A 432 21.12 6.69 -2.67
CA VAL A 432 20.71 7.56 -1.55
C VAL A 432 21.55 7.28 -0.31
N ARG A 433 21.74 6.02 0.08
CA ARG A 433 22.61 5.65 1.21
C ARG A 433 24.04 6.15 1.00
N THR A 434 24.61 5.99 -0.19
CA THR A 434 25.95 6.51 -0.57
C THR A 434 26.00 8.02 -0.43
N TYR A 435 24.99 8.74 -0.92
CA TYR A 435 24.89 10.19 -0.82
C TYR A 435 24.80 10.66 0.64
N GLN A 436 23.93 10.02 1.43
CA GLN A 436 23.75 10.31 2.86
C GLN A 436 25.02 10.08 3.67
N LYS A 437 25.72 8.95 3.44
CA LYS A 437 27.00 8.63 4.07
C LYS A 437 28.07 9.69 3.77
N ARG A 438 28.20 10.08 2.48
CA ARG A 438 29.14 11.11 2.04
C ARG A 438 28.92 12.45 2.75
N LEU A 439 27.65 12.81 3.00
CA LEU A 439 27.28 14.07 3.64
C LEU A 439 27.15 13.97 5.17
N ARG A 440 27.48 12.82 5.75
CA ARG A 440 27.39 12.57 7.21
C ARG A 440 26.02 12.91 7.79
N ILE A 441 24.97 12.54 7.05
CA ILE A 441 23.57 12.60 7.51
C ILE A 441 23.03 11.19 7.73
N SER A 442 21.86 11.05 8.37
CA SER A 442 21.24 9.75 8.65
C SER A 442 21.18 8.86 7.41
N VAL A 443 21.79 7.67 7.46
CA VAL A 443 21.93 6.72 6.33
C VAL A 443 20.73 5.77 6.33
N SER A 444 19.55 6.31 6.10
CA SER A 444 18.29 5.54 6.11
C SER A 444 17.95 4.88 4.77
N GLY A 445 18.53 5.33 3.66
CA GLY A 445 18.07 4.96 2.33
C GLY A 445 16.74 5.62 1.94
N VAL A 446 16.22 6.54 2.74
CA VAL A 446 14.99 7.30 2.49
C VAL A 446 15.36 8.74 2.10
N ALA A 447 14.85 9.21 0.96
CA ALA A 447 15.05 10.61 0.57
C ALA A 447 14.05 11.49 1.35
N THR A 448 14.49 11.96 2.51
CA THR A 448 13.73 12.85 3.40
C THR A 448 13.94 14.32 3.04
N ARG A 449 13.21 15.23 3.69
CA ARG A 449 13.44 16.68 3.57
C ARG A 449 14.92 17.05 3.77
N GLN A 450 15.64 16.35 4.66
CA GLN A 450 17.06 16.60 4.90
C GLN A 450 17.90 16.25 3.66
N THR A 451 17.64 15.10 3.02
CA THR A 451 18.30 14.69 1.79
C THR A 451 18.06 15.69 0.66
N TRP A 452 16.80 16.12 0.49
CA TRP A 452 16.43 17.13 -0.49
C TRP A 452 17.09 18.48 -0.25
N ASN A 453 17.18 18.94 1.00
CA ASN A 453 17.86 20.18 1.34
C ASN A 453 19.33 20.16 0.88
N LYS A 454 20.03 19.05 1.09
CA LYS A 454 21.42 18.92 0.67
C LYS A 454 21.56 18.90 -0.86
N LEU A 455 20.69 18.19 -1.58
CA LEU A 455 20.65 18.19 -3.04
C LEU A 455 20.36 19.60 -3.60
N GLN A 456 19.34 20.28 -3.05
CA GLN A 456 18.94 21.63 -3.48
C GLN A 456 19.98 22.70 -3.11
N GLN A 457 20.92 22.40 -2.22
CA GLN A 457 22.10 23.21 -1.94
C GLN A 457 23.29 22.89 -2.85
N GLY A 458 23.13 21.97 -3.81
CA GLY A 458 24.20 21.56 -4.73
C GLY A 458 25.29 20.69 -4.10
N ARG A 459 25.00 20.05 -2.97
CA ARG A 459 25.97 19.26 -2.20
C ARG A 459 26.13 17.86 -2.75
#